data_a492ef0513338d21e5f4e9652bc8b94c
#
_entry.id   a492ef0513338d21e5f4e9652bc8b94c
#
_cell.length_a   1.000
_cell.length_b   1.000
_cell.length_c   1.000
_cell.angle_alpha   90.00
_cell.angle_beta   90.00
_cell.angle_gamma   90.00
#
_symmetry.space_group_name_H-M   'P 1'
#
loop_
_entity.id
_entity.type
_entity.pdbx_description
1 polymer ?
#
loop_
_entity_poly.entity_id
_entity_poly.type
_entity_poly.pdbx_seq_one_letter_code
_entity_poly.pdbx_strand_id
1 'polypeptide(L)'
;MEEQTSSGVGVLDKAALVLSALEAGPATLAQLVSSTGLARPTAHRLAVALEYHRMVARDMQGRFILGPRLQELSSAAGEDRLLQASMPVLQALRDHTKESSQLFRRQGDYRVCVAASEREMGLRDSIPVGATLSMS
;
A
#
# COMPACT_ATOMS: atom_id res chain seq x y z
N MET A 1 -22.28 12.29 15.44
CA MET A 1 -22.47 11.41 14.30
C MET A 1 -22.01 10.01 14.65
N GLU A 2 -22.87 9.06 14.48
CA GLU A 2 -22.52 7.69 14.80
C GLU A 2 -21.69 7.07 13.68
N GLU A 3 -20.60 6.40 14.08
CA GLU A 3 -19.82 5.65 13.12
C GLU A 3 -20.52 4.34 12.79
N GLN A 4 -20.51 3.99 11.54
CA GLN A 4 -20.97 2.66 11.17
C GLN A 4 -19.93 1.64 11.60
N THR A 5 -20.35 0.70 12.45
CA THR A 5 -19.48 -0.36 12.93
C THR A 5 -19.55 -1.60 12.05
N SER A 6 -20.44 -1.61 11.06
CA SER A 6 -20.65 -2.74 10.16
C SER A 6 -21.05 -2.25 8.77
N SER A 7 -20.51 -2.92 7.75
CA SER A 7 -20.90 -2.68 6.35
C SER A 7 -22.17 -3.42 5.99
N GLY A 8 -22.65 -4.32 6.85
CA GLY A 8 -23.73 -5.26 6.56
C GLY A 8 -23.25 -6.57 5.97
N VAL A 9 -21.95 -6.72 5.70
CA VAL A 9 -21.35 -7.95 5.21
C VAL A 9 -20.30 -8.41 6.20
N GLY A 10 -20.70 -9.30 7.11
CA GLY A 10 -19.88 -9.65 8.25
C GLY A 10 -18.51 -10.24 7.92
N VAL A 11 -18.44 -11.10 6.91
CA VAL A 11 -17.16 -11.71 6.53
C VAL A 11 -16.19 -10.66 5.98
N LEU A 12 -16.69 -9.69 5.25
CA LEU A 12 -15.86 -8.61 4.71
C LEU A 12 -15.36 -7.71 5.84
N ASP A 13 -16.23 -7.38 6.78
CA ASP A 13 -15.85 -6.56 7.94
C ASP A 13 -14.74 -7.23 8.74
N LYS A 14 -14.87 -8.53 8.97
CA LYS A 14 -13.87 -9.31 9.72
C LYS A 14 -12.56 -9.42 8.95
N ALA A 15 -12.62 -9.63 7.63
CA ALA A 15 -11.43 -9.67 6.79
C ALA A 15 -10.69 -8.32 6.84
N ALA A 16 -11.45 -7.23 6.80
CA ALA A 16 -10.86 -5.88 6.91
C ALA A 16 -10.14 -5.69 8.25
N LEU A 17 -10.68 -6.24 9.33
CA LEU A 17 -10.03 -6.19 10.63
C LEU A 17 -8.67 -6.90 10.62
N VAL A 18 -8.61 -8.07 9.98
CA VAL A 18 -7.35 -8.82 9.86
C VAL A 18 -6.32 -8.01 9.09
N LEU A 19 -6.71 -7.44 7.95
CA LEU A 19 -5.78 -6.62 7.15
C LEU A 19 -5.32 -5.40 7.92
N SER A 20 -6.21 -4.73 8.64
CA SER A 20 -5.86 -3.57 9.46
C SER A 20 -4.89 -3.94 10.57
N ALA A 21 -5.05 -5.10 11.19
CA ALA A 21 -4.14 -5.57 12.21
C ALA A 21 -2.73 -5.79 11.66
N LEU A 22 -2.62 -6.25 10.42
CA LEU A 22 -1.33 -6.49 9.78
C LEU A 22 -0.64 -5.22 9.29
N GLU A 23 -1.37 -4.11 9.24
CA GLU A 23 -0.78 -2.80 8.93
C GLU A 23 0.30 -2.42 9.93
N ALA A 24 0.15 -2.84 11.18
CA ALA A 24 1.12 -2.55 12.24
C ALA A 24 2.41 -3.37 12.11
N GLY A 25 2.38 -4.45 11.36
CA GLY A 25 3.53 -5.32 11.15
C GLY A 25 3.15 -6.78 11.21
N PRO A 26 4.17 -7.68 11.07
CA PRO A 26 3.91 -9.11 11.12
C PRO A 26 3.25 -9.55 12.43
N ALA A 27 2.37 -10.53 12.36
CA ALA A 27 1.62 -11.00 13.51
C ALA A 27 1.43 -12.50 13.48
N THR A 28 1.54 -13.12 14.64
CA THR A 28 1.15 -14.52 14.83
C THR A 28 -0.37 -14.61 14.90
N LEU A 29 -0.89 -15.83 14.82
CA LEU A 29 -2.33 -16.02 14.98
C LEU A 29 -2.82 -15.49 16.34
N ALA A 30 -2.07 -15.74 17.40
CA ALA A 30 -2.43 -15.24 18.73
C ALA A 30 -2.50 -13.71 18.76
N GLN A 31 -1.56 -13.05 18.09
CA GLN A 31 -1.56 -11.59 17.99
C GLN A 31 -2.73 -11.07 17.18
N LEU A 32 -3.10 -11.76 16.10
CA LEU A 32 -4.30 -11.40 15.33
C LEU A 32 -5.56 -11.51 16.16
N VAL A 33 -5.70 -12.59 16.92
CA VAL A 33 -6.84 -12.76 17.83
C VAL A 33 -6.92 -11.62 18.83
N SER A 34 -5.79 -11.28 19.42
CA SER A 34 -5.71 -10.19 20.41
C SER A 34 -6.03 -8.83 19.77
N SER A 35 -5.53 -8.56 18.59
CA SER A 35 -5.70 -7.26 17.93
C SER A 35 -7.10 -7.06 17.35
N THR A 36 -7.70 -8.12 16.84
CA THR A 36 -8.99 -8.02 16.14
C THR A 36 -10.19 -8.31 17.04
N GLY A 37 -9.97 -9.02 18.15
CA GLY A 37 -11.06 -9.50 18.99
C GLY A 37 -11.85 -10.66 18.39
N LEU A 38 -11.41 -11.20 17.26
CA LEU A 38 -12.08 -12.34 16.63
C LEU A 38 -11.76 -13.63 17.36
N ALA A 39 -12.69 -14.59 17.30
CA ALA A 39 -12.44 -15.93 17.79
C ALA A 39 -11.28 -16.56 17.00
N ARG A 40 -10.48 -17.37 17.68
CA ARG A 40 -9.29 -17.98 17.06
C ARG A 40 -9.59 -18.75 15.77
N PRO A 41 -10.62 -19.63 15.71
CA PRO A 41 -10.94 -20.33 14.46
C PRO A 41 -11.33 -19.38 13.32
N THR A 42 -12.05 -18.30 13.64
CA THR A 42 -12.46 -17.31 12.67
C THR A 42 -11.26 -16.54 12.13
N ALA A 43 -10.39 -16.09 13.01
CA ALA A 43 -9.17 -15.37 12.61
C ALA A 43 -8.28 -16.27 11.72
N HIS A 44 -8.14 -17.53 12.09
CA HIS A 44 -7.34 -18.47 11.31
C HIS A 44 -7.92 -18.68 9.91
N ARG A 45 -9.23 -18.95 9.82
CA ARG A 45 -9.88 -19.17 8.52
C ARG A 45 -9.78 -17.94 7.62
N LEU A 46 -9.95 -16.77 8.18
CA LEU A 46 -9.83 -15.53 7.42
C LEU A 46 -8.41 -15.31 6.93
N ALA A 47 -7.42 -15.51 7.80
CA ALA A 47 -6.02 -15.36 7.43
C ALA A 47 -5.64 -16.32 6.30
N VAL A 48 -6.07 -17.59 6.40
CA VAL A 48 -5.79 -18.59 5.37
C VAL A 48 -6.52 -18.26 4.06
N ALA A 49 -7.76 -17.79 4.13
CA ALA A 49 -8.50 -17.39 2.93
C ALA A 49 -7.86 -16.19 2.25
N LEU A 50 -7.43 -15.21 3.05
CA LEU A 50 -6.73 -14.04 2.51
C LEU A 50 -5.38 -14.42 1.91
N GLU A 51 -4.71 -15.40 2.52
CA GLU A 51 -3.46 -15.94 1.97
C GLU A 51 -3.69 -16.60 0.62
N TYR A 52 -4.78 -17.33 0.48
CA TYR A 52 -5.16 -17.95 -0.79
C TYR A 52 -5.28 -16.90 -1.90
N HIS A 53 -5.83 -15.75 -1.58
CA HIS A 53 -5.99 -14.66 -2.53
C HIS A 53 -4.77 -13.72 -2.60
N ARG A 54 -3.67 -14.08 -1.94
CA ARG A 54 -2.43 -13.33 -1.93
C ARG A 54 -2.54 -11.95 -1.29
N MET A 55 -3.60 -11.70 -0.54
CA MET A 55 -3.75 -10.47 0.25
C MET A 55 -2.99 -10.55 1.56
N VAL A 56 -2.70 -11.76 2.01
CA VAL A 56 -1.89 -12.06 3.17
C VAL A 56 -0.83 -13.06 2.73
N ALA A 57 0.33 -12.98 3.33
CA ALA A 57 1.42 -13.92 3.12
C ALA A 57 2.00 -14.31 4.48
N ARG A 58 3.02 -15.15 4.50
CA ARG A 58 3.73 -15.51 5.72
C ARG A 58 5.19 -15.15 5.55
N ASP A 59 5.79 -14.60 6.62
CA ASP A 59 7.20 -14.33 6.62
C ASP A 59 8.00 -15.60 6.94
N MET A 60 9.32 -15.47 7.04
CA MET A 60 10.19 -16.62 7.26
C MET A 60 9.99 -17.25 8.64
N GLN A 61 9.42 -16.52 9.58
CA GLN A 61 9.08 -17.05 10.91
C GLN A 61 7.66 -17.60 10.96
N GLY A 62 6.94 -17.61 9.84
CA GLY A 62 5.59 -18.12 9.79
C GLY A 62 4.53 -17.14 10.27
N ARG A 63 4.89 -15.88 10.53
CA ARG A 63 3.94 -14.86 10.95
C ARG A 63 3.21 -14.32 9.71
N PHE A 64 1.97 -13.91 9.92
CA PHE A 64 1.18 -13.31 8.85
C PHE A 64 1.65 -11.89 8.57
N ILE A 65 1.72 -11.54 7.29
CA ILE A 65 2.06 -10.21 6.79
C ILE A 65 1.12 -9.85 5.65
N LEU A 66 1.07 -8.58 5.29
CA LEU A 66 0.32 -8.15 4.12
C LEU A 66 0.96 -8.73 2.87
N GLY A 67 0.13 -9.23 1.96
CA GLY A 67 0.59 -9.96 0.78
C GLY A 67 0.73 -9.10 -0.47
N PRO A 68 1.35 -9.65 -1.53
CA PRO A 68 1.67 -8.89 -2.74
C PRO A 68 0.45 -8.41 -3.52
N ARG A 69 -0.70 -9.09 -3.38
CA ARG A 69 -1.90 -8.67 -4.10
C ARG A 69 -2.36 -7.28 -3.70
N LEU A 70 -2.12 -6.89 -2.46
CA LEU A 70 -2.50 -5.56 -1.99
C LEU A 70 -1.70 -4.46 -2.70
N GLN A 71 -0.42 -4.72 -2.95
CA GLN A 71 0.39 -3.77 -3.70
C GLN A 71 -0.05 -3.67 -5.16
N GLU A 72 -0.39 -4.78 -5.78
CA GLU A 72 -0.92 -4.80 -7.14
C GLU A 72 -2.19 -3.97 -7.24
N LEU A 73 -3.11 -4.16 -6.28
CA LEU A 73 -4.35 -3.40 -6.25
C LEU A 73 -4.11 -1.91 -5.99
N SER A 74 -3.17 -1.61 -5.12
CA SER A 74 -2.80 -0.23 -4.81
C SER A 74 -2.25 0.48 -6.06
N SER A 75 -1.39 -0.19 -6.81
CA SER A 75 -0.84 0.38 -8.03
C SER A 75 -1.94 0.67 -9.06
N ALA A 76 -2.88 -0.27 -9.21
CA ALA A 76 -3.96 -0.10 -10.16
C ALA A 76 -4.93 1.02 -9.78
N ALA A 77 -5.21 1.19 -8.48
CA ALA A 77 -6.26 2.10 -8.02
C ALA A 77 -5.73 3.45 -7.53
N GLY A 78 -4.57 3.44 -6.87
CA GLY A 78 -4.03 4.62 -6.20
C GLY A 78 -3.06 5.43 -7.04
N GLU A 79 -2.16 4.77 -7.73
CA GLU A 79 -1.12 5.45 -8.48
C GLU A 79 -1.68 6.27 -9.64
N ASP A 80 -2.69 5.76 -10.34
CA ASP A 80 -3.29 6.47 -11.47
C ASP A 80 -3.87 7.82 -11.02
N ARG A 81 -4.59 7.83 -9.90
CA ARG A 81 -5.17 9.07 -9.39
C ARG A 81 -4.10 10.04 -8.92
N LEU A 82 -3.08 9.53 -8.23
CA LEU A 82 -1.99 10.36 -7.77
C LEU A 82 -1.20 10.92 -8.97
N LEU A 83 -0.97 10.09 -9.96
CA LEU A 83 -0.29 10.49 -11.18
C LEU A 83 -1.04 11.61 -11.89
N GLN A 84 -2.36 11.44 -12.10
CA GLN A 84 -3.19 12.44 -12.75
C GLN A 84 -3.22 13.76 -11.98
N ALA A 85 -3.29 13.69 -10.66
CA ALA A 85 -3.31 14.89 -9.81
C ALA A 85 -1.96 15.60 -9.77
N SER A 86 -0.86 14.86 -9.89
CA SER A 86 0.48 15.40 -9.73
C SER A 86 1.09 15.95 -11.02
N MET A 87 0.67 15.47 -12.18
CA MET A 87 1.28 15.86 -13.45
C MET A 87 1.22 17.37 -13.70
N PRO A 88 0.08 18.06 -13.50
CA PRO A 88 0.06 19.50 -13.70
C PRO A 88 1.00 20.24 -12.77
N VAL A 89 1.15 19.77 -11.52
CA VAL A 89 2.05 20.39 -10.54
C VAL A 89 3.50 20.21 -10.97
N LEU A 90 3.88 19.00 -11.40
CA LEU A 90 5.24 18.73 -11.87
C LEU A 90 5.58 19.55 -13.10
N GLN A 91 4.64 19.68 -14.04
CA GLN A 91 4.86 20.49 -15.24
C GLN A 91 5.02 21.97 -14.90
N ALA A 92 4.22 22.47 -13.97
CA ALA A 92 4.34 23.86 -13.52
C ALA A 92 5.70 24.10 -12.88
N LEU A 93 6.18 23.16 -12.07
CA LEU A 93 7.50 23.28 -11.46
C LEU A 93 8.60 23.25 -12.52
N ARG A 94 8.50 22.37 -13.50
CA ARG A 94 9.47 22.28 -14.58
C ARG A 94 9.53 23.58 -15.38
N ASP A 95 8.37 24.13 -15.73
CA ASP A 95 8.29 25.35 -16.51
C ASP A 95 8.87 26.55 -15.74
N HIS A 96 8.67 26.56 -14.41
CA HIS A 96 9.17 27.64 -13.58
C HIS A 96 10.68 27.54 -13.31
N THR A 97 11.17 26.35 -13.02
CA THR A 97 12.57 26.13 -12.61
C THR A 97 13.48 25.70 -13.76
N LYS A 98 12.90 25.22 -14.85
CA LYS A 98 13.65 24.60 -15.96
C LYS A 98 14.41 23.35 -15.51
N GLU A 99 13.94 22.72 -14.46
CA GLU A 99 14.55 21.54 -13.88
C GLU A 99 13.57 20.36 -13.89
N SER A 100 14.14 19.16 -13.88
CA SER A 100 13.33 17.94 -13.72
C SER A 100 12.79 17.86 -12.30
N SER A 101 11.53 17.40 -12.17
CA SER A 101 10.88 17.16 -10.90
C SER A 101 10.38 15.74 -10.84
N GLN A 102 10.38 15.16 -9.64
CA GLN A 102 9.90 13.82 -9.42
C GLN A 102 9.01 13.79 -8.19
N LEU A 103 7.95 12.98 -8.25
CA LEU A 103 7.06 12.76 -7.14
C LEU A 103 7.26 11.35 -6.61
N PHE A 104 7.43 11.24 -5.30
CA PHE A 104 7.57 9.97 -4.61
C PHE A 104 6.45 9.78 -3.60
N ARG A 105 6.04 8.53 -3.43
CA ARG A 105 5.08 8.13 -2.43
C ARG A 105 5.75 7.16 -1.47
N ARG A 106 5.59 7.45 -0.17
CA ARG A 106 6.12 6.56 0.84
C ARG A 106 5.30 5.28 0.92
N GLN A 107 5.99 4.16 1.06
CA GLN A 107 5.37 2.85 1.16
C GLN A 107 6.20 1.99 2.11
N GLY A 108 5.87 2.03 3.41
CA GLY A 108 6.67 1.40 4.45
C GLY A 108 8.05 2.05 4.52
N ASP A 109 9.10 1.24 4.36
CA ASP A 109 10.47 1.73 4.35
C ASP A 109 10.97 2.11 2.95
N TYR A 110 10.06 2.15 1.98
CA TYR A 110 10.38 2.46 0.59
C TYR A 110 9.57 3.64 0.10
N ARG A 111 10.07 4.28 -0.91
CA ARG A 111 9.32 5.28 -1.68
C ARG A 111 9.27 4.81 -3.13
N VAL A 112 8.15 5.10 -3.79
CA VAL A 112 7.91 4.70 -5.16
C VAL A 112 7.80 5.95 -6.02
N CYS A 113 8.53 5.99 -7.12
CA CYS A 113 8.39 7.07 -8.08
C CYS A 113 7.09 6.87 -8.85
N VAL A 114 6.10 7.74 -8.61
CA VAL A 114 4.78 7.63 -9.25
C VAL A 114 4.60 8.59 -10.41
N ALA A 115 5.44 9.62 -10.50
CA ALA A 115 5.39 10.56 -11.60
C ALA A 115 6.76 11.22 -11.78
N ALA A 116 7.07 11.56 -13.02
CA ALA A 116 8.28 12.29 -13.34
C ALA A 116 8.01 13.28 -14.46
N SER A 117 8.59 14.48 -14.33
CA SER A 117 8.55 15.48 -15.39
C SER A 117 9.99 15.88 -15.68
N GLU A 118 10.42 15.70 -16.92
CA GLU A 118 11.80 15.83 -17.25
C GLU A 118 12.16 17.25 -17.71
N ARG A 119 13.43 17.59 -17.54
CA ARG A 119 14.00 18.83 -18.04
C ARG A 119 13.86 18.90 -19.56
N GLU A 120 13.58 20.11 -20.10
CA GLU A 120 13.43 20.29 -21.52
C GLU A 120 14.73 20.05 -22.30
N MET A 121 15.84 20.44 -21.70
CA MET A 121 17.16 20.30 -22.32
C MET A 121 18.15 19.75 -21.34
N GLY A 122 19.08 18.96 -21.81
CA GLY A 122 20.18 18.48 -21.01
C GLY A 122 20.02 17.04 -20.57
N LEU A 123 20.88 16.67 -19.63
CA LEU A 123 20.91 15.32 -19.08
C LEU A 123 19.73 15.06 -18.18
N ARG A 124 19.30 13.82 -18.18
CA ARG A 124 18.19 13.38 -17.35
C ARG A 124 18.70 12.56 -16.19
N ASP A 125 18.31 12.99 -15.00
CA ASP A 125 18.55 12.27 -13.76
C ASP A 125 17.28 11.64 -13.24
N SER A 126 16.34 11.40 -14.14
CA SER A 126 15.03 10.89 -13.76
C SER A 126 15.08 9.42 -13.36
N ILE A 127 14.36 9.10 -12.30
CA ILE A 127 14.13 7.72 -11.89
C ILE A 127 12.89 7.23 -12.62
N PRO A 128 12.92 6.03 -13.24
CA PRO A 128 11.75 5.53 -13.95
C PRO A 128 10.53 5.42 -13.03
N VAL A 129 9.36 5.71 -13.59
CA VAL A 129 8.11 5.56 -12.85
C VAL A 129 7.94 4.11 -12.42
N GLY A 130 7.57 3.91 -11.16
CA GLY A 130 7.42 2.58 -10.57
C GLY A 130 8.65 2.05 -9.88
N ALA A 131 9.80 2.70 -10.03
CA ALA A 131 11.01 2.29 -9.33
C ALA A 131 10.85 2.47 -7.81
N THR A 132 11.35 1.52 -7.05
CA THR A 132 11.27 1.53 -5.59
C THR A 132 12.64 1.85 -5.00
N LEU A 133 12.68 2.82 -4.09
CA LEU A 133 13.91 3.24 -3.44
C LEU A 133 13.74 3.14 -1.92
N SER A 134 14.86 2.81 -1.25
CA SER A 134 14.89 2.82 0.21
C SER A 134 14.68 4.23 0.74
N MET A 135 13.96 4.35 1.86
CA MET A 135 13.71 5.64 2.51
C MET A 135 14.88 6.11 3.38
N SER A 136 15.81 5.23 3.69
CA SER A 136 16.96 5.57 4.53
C SER A 136 18.00 6.41 3.78
#